data_c6b2f45c224b1b5517aead884f0ffed1
#
_entry.id   c6b2f45c224b1b5517aead884f0ffed1
#
_cell.length_a   1.000
_cell.length_b   1.000
_cell.length_c   1.000
_cell.angle_alpha   90.00
_cell.angle_beta   90.00
_cell.angle_gamma   90.00
#
_symmetry.space_group_name_H-M   'P 1'
#
loop_
_entity.id
_entity.type
_entity.pdbx_description
1 polymer ?
#
loop_
_entity_poly.entity_id
_entity_poly.type
_entity_poly.pdbx_seq_one_letter_code
_entity_poly.pdbx_strand_id
1 'polypeptide(L)'
;MIINDLELHFEVAYDYKTDNHQILENIAQQCRAKLMETIMLDRVELEQRNYCKVNRFDVELNPFELRIVLDVDINEQEVDGSNDDERLKTFKDWTNAVFKDYFTLETVRLENEEDEVVVKINLIPLEK
;
A
#
# COMPACT_ATOMS: atom_id res chain seq x y z
N MET A 1 -20.14 -3.64 -10.21
CA MET A 1 -19.80 -5.01 -9.76
C MET A 1 -19.33 -4.96 -8.33
N ILE A 2 -20.04 -5.58 -7.42
CA ILE A 2 -19.74 -5.55 -6.00
C ILE A 2 -18.81 -6.70 -5.65
N ILE A 3 -17.69 -6.39 -5.02
CA ILE A 3 -16.72 -7.36 -4.52
C ILE A 3 -16.50 -7.09 -3.04
N ASN A 4 -16.66 -8.12 -2.23
CA ASN A 4 -16.42 -8.06 -0.78
C ASN A 4 -15.17 -8.85 -0.43
N ASP A 5 -14.47 -8.41 0.62
CA ASP A 5 -13.29 -9.08 1.16
C ASP A 5 -12.16 -9.25 0.13
N LEU A 6 -11.99 -8.28 -0.75
CA LEU A 6 -10.86 -8.26 -1.67
C LEU A 6 -9.57 -7.95 -0.91
N GLU A 7 -8.62 -8.86 -0.97
CA GLU A 7 -7.34 -8.71 -0.27
C GLU A 7 -6.23 -8.25 -1.20
N LEU A 8 -5.48 -7.24 -0.74
CA LEU A 8 -4.25 -6.79 -1.38
C LEU A 8 -3.11 -6.96 -0.38
N HIS A 9 -2.02 -7.54 -0.83
CA HIS A 9 -0.85 -7.80 0.01
C HIS A 9 0.37 -7.14 -0.59
N PHE A 10 1.16 -6.49 0.28
CA PHE A 10 2.38 -5.81 -0.11
C PHE A 10 3.50 -6.12 0.88
N GLU A 11 4.71 -6.24 0.36
CA GLU A 11 5.91 -6.09 1.17
C GLU A 11 6.19 -4.61 1.36
N VAL A 12 6.53 -4.21 2.58
CA VAL A 12 6.96 -2.85 2.87
C VAL A 12 8.48 -2.85 2.91
N ALA A 13 9.09 -2.22 1.92
CA ALA A 13 10.54 -2.18 1.77
C ALA A 13 11.08 -0.80 2.16
N TYR A 14 12.05 -0.79 3.05
CA TYR A 14 12.75 0.42 3.50
C TYR A 14 14.12 0.44 2.85
N ASP A 15 14.43 1.51 2.13
CA ASP A 15 15.72 1.65 1.46
C ASP A 15 16.80 2.07 2.45
N TYR A 16 17.27 1.10 3.20
CA TYR A 16 18.38 1.24 4.15
C TYR A 16 19.12 -0.08 4.27
N LYS A 17 20.41 -0.06 3.96
CA LYS A 17 21.25 -1.25 4.01
C LYS A 17 21.73 -1.53 5.43
N THR A 18 21.26 -2.61 6.01
CA THR A 18 21.74 -3.13 7.28
C THR A 18 21.38 -4.60 7.42
N ASP A 19 22.25 -5.37 8.07
CA ASP A 19 21.96 -6.74 8.47
C ASP A 19 21.31 -6.80 9.87
N ASN A 20 21.22 -5.66 10.55
CA ASN A 20 20.63 -5.58 11.89
C ASN A 20 19.12 -5.39 11.79
N HIS A 21 18.38 -6.46 12.08
CA HIS A 21 16.92 -6.47 12.01
C HIS A 21 16.27 -5.47 12.98
N GLN A 22 16.89 -5.24 14.15
CA GLN A 22 16.37 -4.26 15.10
C GLN A 22 16.43 -2.83 14.58
N ILE A 23 17.45 -2.49 13.80
CA ILE A 23 17.54 -1.18 13.15
C ILE A 23 16.39 -1.03 12.16
N LEU A 24 16.11 -2.06 11.35
CA LEU A 24 14.99 -2.03 10.41
C LEU A 24 13.63 -1.90 11.13
N GLU A 25 13.43 -2.60 12.23
CA GLU A 25 12.21 -2.49 13.03
C GLU A 25 12.04 -1.07 13.61
N ASN A 26 13.12 -0.46 14.07
CA ASN A 26 13.10 0.92 14.57
C ASN A 26 12.72 1.90 13.45
N ILE A 27 13.31 1.74 12.26
CA ILE A 27 12.97 2.55 11.09
C ILE A 27 11.47 2.38 10.76
N ALA A 28 11.00 1.15 10.70
CA ALA A 28 9.60 0.84 10.40
C ALA A 28 8.65 1.50 11.40
N GLN A 29 8.98 1.47 12.69
CA GLN A 29 8.18 2.08 13.74
C GLN A 29 8.10 3.60 13.59
N GLN A 30 9.20 4.26 13.27
CA GLN A 30 9.22 5.70 13.05
C GLN A 30 8.45 6.11 11.80
N CYS A 31 8.43 5.27 10.77
CA CYS A 31 7.78 5.55 9.48
C CYS A 31 6.28 5.22 9.47
N ARG A 32 5.78 4.51 10.48
CA ARG A 32 4.42 3.95 10.48
C ARG A 32 3.34 5.00 10.24
N ALA A 33 3.39 6.12 10.96
CA ALA A 33 2.37 7.16 10.85
C ALA A 33 2.32 7.77 9.45
N LYS A 34 3.49 8.03 8.86
CA LYS A 34 3.60 8.60 7.52
C LYS A 34 3.10 7.61 6.46
N LEU A 35 3.44 6.34 6.63
CA LEU A 35 3.00 5.29 5.71
C LEU A 35 1.48 5.13 5.77
N MET A 36 0.88 5.14 6.95
CA MET A 36 -0.58 5.07 7.11
C MET A 36 -1.27 6.26 6.44
N GLU A 37 -0.74 7.46 6.61
CA GLU A 37 -1.25 8.65 5.94
C GLU A 37 -1.21 8.49 4.41
N THR A 38 -0.10 7.98 3.88
CA THR A 38 0.08 7.73 2.45
C THR A 38 -0.94 6.72 1.93
N ILE A 39 -1.14 5.62 2.66
CA ILE A 39 -2.11 4.57 2.30
C ILE A 39 -3.54 5.15 2.24
N MET A 40 -3.89 6.01 3.17
CA MET A 40 -5.22 6.63 3.18
C MET A 40 -5.41 7.61 2.02
N LEU A 41 -4.35 8.29 1.59
CA LEU A 41 -4.38 9.12 0.39
C LEU A 41 -4.56 8.27 -0.88
N ASP A 42 -3.93 7.11 -0.95
CA ASP A 42 -4.10 6.17 -2.06
C ASP A 42 -5.54 5.65 -2.16
N ARG A 43 -6.20 5.43 -1.02
CA ARG A 43 -7.62 5.10 -0.99
C ARG A 43 -8.45 6.17 -1.69
N VAL A 44 -8.20 7.44 -1.38
CA VAL A 44 -8.90 8.57 -2.00
C VAL A 44 -8.63 8.59 -3.50
N GLU A 45 -7.40 8.30 -3.91
CA GLU A 45 -7.00 8.26 -5.32
C GLU A 45 -7.81 7.23 -6.12
N LEU A 46 -8.10 6.06 -5.57
CA LEU A 46 -8.91 5.04 -6.23
C LEU A 46 -10.30 5.57 -6.61
N GLU A 47 -10.94 6.31 -5.71
CA GLU A 47 -12.24 6.91 -5.98
C GLU A 47 -12.16 8.09 -6.94
N GLN A 48 -11.11 8.90 -6.85
CA GLN A 48 -10.86 10.02 -7.75
C GLN A 48 -10.61 9.57 -9.19
N ARG A 49 -9.97 8.42 -9.39
CA ARG A 49 -9.77 7.82 -10.70
C ARG A 49 -11.05 7.16 -11.25
N ASN A 50 -12.10 7.14 -10.45
CA ASN A 50 -13.38 6.57 -10.81
C ASN A 50 -13.35 5.06 -11.12
N TYR A 51 -12.37 4.34 -10.52
CA TYR A 51 -12.28 2.88 -10.67
C TYR A 51 -13.35 2.16 -9.88
N CYS A 52 -13.72 2.70 -8.73
CA CYS A 52 -14.66 2.07 -7.82
C CYS A 52 -15.21 3.06 -6.80
N LYS A 53 -16.25 2.59 -6.09
CA LYS A 53 -16.67 3.18 -4.82
C LYS A 53 -16.17 2.26 -3.70
N VAL A 54 -15.48 2.83 -2.73
CA VAL A 54 -14.96 2.06 -1.60
C VAL A 54 -15.99 2.07 -0.47
N ASN A 55 -16.50 0.89 -0.12
CA ASN A 55 -17.48 0.71 0.95
C ASN A 55 -16.85 0.31 2.28
N ARG A 56 -15.70 -0.37 2.23
CA ARG A 56 -14.90 -0.73 3.40
C ARG A 56 -13.42 -0.75 3.02
N PHE A 57 -12.59 -0.27 3.94
CA PHE A 57 -11.14 -0.21 3.73
C PHE A 57 -10.46 -0.49 5.07
N ASP A 58 -10.04 -1.74 5.27
CA ASP A 58 -9.35 -2.18 6.47
C ASP A 58 -7.87 -2.37 6.17
N VAL A 59 -7.02 -1.83 7.04
CA VAL A 59 -5.57 -1.88 6.87
C VAL A 59 -4.94 -2.59 8.06
N GLU A 60 -4.14 -3.61 7.77
CA GLU A 60 -3.23 -4.22 8.73
C GLU A 60 -1.80 -3.90 8.30
N LEU A 61 -1.10 -3.13 9.11
CA LEU A 61 0.27 -2.77 8.85
C LEU A 61 1.18 -3.36 9.94
N ASN A 62 1.90 -4.40 9.57
CA ASN A 62 3.03 -4.93 10.31
C ASN A 62 4.31 -4.25 9.82
N PRO A 63 5.44 -4.33 10.55
CA PRO A 63 6.62 -3.58 10.15
C PRO A 63 7.02 -3.76 8.68
N PHE A 64 6.89 -4.97 8.13
CA PHE A 64 7.37 -5.31 6.78
C PHE A 64 6.28 -5.82 5.85
N GLU A 65 5.04 -5.87 6.31
CA GLU A 65 3.90 -6.36 5.53
C GLU A 65 2.71 -5.45 5.66
N LEU A 66 2.04 -5.22 4.55
CA LEU A 66 0.80 -4.47 4.48
C LEU A 66 -0.28 -5.36 3.89
N ARG A 67 -1.39 -5.48 4.59
CA ARG A 67 -2.59 -6.16 4.10
C ARG A 67 -3.75 -5.17 4.09
N ILE A 68 -4.41 -5.07 2.96
CA ILE A 68 -5.60 -4.23 2.79
C ILE A 68 -6.76 -5.13 2.43
N VAL A 69 -7.88 -4.97 3.12
CA VAL A 69 -9.13 -5.67 2.80
C VAL A 69 -10.16 -4.64 2.37
N LEU A 70 -10.69 -4.83 1.17
CA LEU A 70 -11.61 -3.89 0.53
C LEU A 70 -12.98 -4.52 0.28
N ASP A 71 -14.03 -3.75 0.54
CA ASP A 71 -15.32 -3.95 -0.09
C ASP A 71 -15.52 -2.81 -1.07
N VAL A 72 -15.72 -3.15 -2.34
CA VAL A 72 -15.79 -2.15 -3.41
C VAL A 72 -16.94 -2.44 -4.36
N ASP A 73 -17.46 -1.37 -4.96
CA ASP A 73 -18.31 -1.44 -6.14
C ASP A 73 -17.48 -0.96 -7.33
N ILE A 74 -17.07 -1.90 -8.18
CA ILE A 74 -16.20 -1.62 -9.32
C ILE A 74 -17.00 -0.98 -10.42
N ASN A 75 -16.48 0.14 -10.96
CA ASN A 75 -17.09 0.85 -12.08
C ASN A 75 -16.83 0.09 -13.37
N GLU A 76 -17.86 -0.60 -13.86
CA GLU A 76 -17.78 -1.44 -15.06
C GLU A 76 -17.53 -0.63 -16.34
N GLN A 77 -17.81 0.68 -16.33
CA GLN A 77 -17.56 1.53 -17.48
C GLN A 77 -16.12 1.98 -17.60
N GLU A 78 -15.42 2.08 -16.47
CA GLU A 78 -14.02 2.53 -16.42
C GLU A 78 -13.03 1.37 -16.34
N VAL A 79 -13.42 0.26 -15.73
CA VAL A 79 -12.54 -0.91 -15.56
C VAL A 79 -12.88 -1.96 -16.62
N ASP A 80 -11.93 -2.17 -17.54
CA ASP A 80 -12.12 -3.08 -18.68
C ASP A 80 -12.15 -4.54 -18.27
N GLY A 81 -12.96 -5.31 -18.99
CA GLY A 81 -13.03 -6.76 -18.86
C GLY A 81 -14.17 -7.33 -19.68
N SER A 82 -13.95 -8.47 -20.35
CA SER A 82 -14.97 -9.16 -21.12
C SER A 82 -15.91 -9.99 -20.24
N ASN A 83 -15.50 -10.27 -18.99
CA ASN A 83 -16.30 -10.94 -17.97
C ASN A 83 -15.87 -10.43 -16.58
N ASP A 84 -16.55 -10.89 -15.53
CA ASP A 84 -16.31 -10.44 -14.18
C ASP A 84 -14.92 -10.84 -13.67
N ASP A 85 -14.41 -12.02 -14.04
CA ASP A 85 -13.09 -12.47 -13.62
C ASP A 85 -11.98 -11.60 -14.23
N GLU A 86 -12.08 -11.25 -15.50
CA GLU A 86 -11.13 -10.37 -16.16
C GLU A 86 -11.19 -8.95 -15.59
N ARG A 87 -12.39 -8.46 -15.33
CA ARG A 87 -12.58 -7.13 -14.74
C ARG A 87 -11.99 -7.05 -13.35
N LEU A 88 -12.18 -8.07 -12.53
CA LEU A 88 -11.59 -8.15 -11.20
C LEU A 88 -10.06 -8.14 -11.28
N LYS A 89 -9.48 -8.93 -12.20
CA LYS A 89 -8.04 -8.96 -12.40
C LYS A 89 -7.51 -7.57 -12.82
N THR A 90 -8.17 -6.93 -13.76
CA THR A 90 -7.80 -5.58 -14.22
C THR A 90 -7.87 -4.59 -13.06
N PHE A 91 -8.93 -4.64 -12.27
CA PHE A 91 -9.10 -3.78 -11.11
C PHE A 91 -7.97 -3.97 -10.09
N LYS A 92 -7.62 -5.23 -9.79
CA LYS A 92 -6.52 -5.55 -8.87
C LYS A 92 -5.19 -5.02 -9.39
N ASP A 93 -4.90 -5.20 -10.67
CA ASP A 93 -3.66 -4.72 -11.28
C ASP A 93 -3.57 -3.19 -11.22
N TRP A 94 -4.66 -2.50 -11.55
CA TRP A 94 -4.69 -1.03 -11.51
C TRP A 94 -4.60 -0.49 -10.09
N THR A 95 -5.26 -1.16 -9.14
CA THR A 95 -5.22 -0.79 -7.72
C THR A 95 -3.81 -0.99 -7.15
N ASN A 96 -3.18 -2.13 -7.46
CA ASN A 96 -1.79 -2.38 -7.09
C ASN A 96 -0.85 -1.30 -7.64
N ALA A 97 -1.09 -0.85 -8.87
CA ALA A 97 -0.28 0.22 -9.48
C ALA A 97 -0.42 1.54 -8.71
N VAL A 98 -1.62 1.89 -8.26
CA VAL A 98 -1.83 3.10 -7.46
C VAL A 98 -0.98 3.08 -6.19
N PHE A 99 -0.98 1.98 -5.45
CA PHE A 99 -0.17 1.84 -4.23
C PHE A 99 1.32 1.71 -4.52
N LYS A 100 1.68 0.93 -5.54
CA LYS A 100 3.07 0.67 -5.92
C LYS A 100 3.78 1.93 -6.43
N ASP A 101 3.10 2.74 -7.24
CA ASP A 101 3.69 3.94 -7.84
C ASP A 101 3.91 5.04 -6.81
N TYR A 102 3.35 4.88 -5.63
CA TYR A 102 3.51 5.82 -4.54
C TYR A 102 4.64 5.37 -3.62
N PHE A 103 5.63 6.22 -3.47
CA PHE A 103 6.65 6.04 -2.46
C PHE A 103 6.66 7.25 -1.53
N THR A 104 7.10 7.07 -0.33
CA THR A 104 7.27 8.16 0.62
C THR A 104 8.70 8.20 1.14
N LEU A 105 9.14 9.41 1.47
CA LEU A 105 10.41 9.63 2.13
C LEU A 105 10.13 10.05 3.56
N GLU A 106 10.84 9.47 4.50
CA GLU A 106 10.72 9.82 5.90
C GLU A 106 12.10 10.00 6.50
N THR A 107 12.21 11.01 7.37
CA THR A 107 13.43 11.25 8.13
C THR A 107 13.36 10.48 9.43
N VAL A 108 14.34 9.62 9.67
CA VAL A 108 14.41 8.78 10.85
C VAL A 108 15.71 9.03 11.60
N ARG A 109 15.69 8.83 12.92
CA ARG A 109 16.86 8.90 13.76
C ARG A 109 17.23 7.50 14.22
N LEU A 110 18.45 7.07 13.92
CA LEU A 110 18.97 5.79 14.35
C LEU A 110 19.52 5.87 15.76
N GLU A 111 19.45 4.76 16.51
CA GLU A 111 20.07 4.67 17.82
C GLU A 111 21.57 4.94 17.71
N ASN A 112 22.09 5.73 18.66
CA ASN A 112 23.51 6.08 18.78
C ASN A 112 24.06 6.94 17.63
N GLU A 113 23.21 7.47 16.76
CA GLU A 113 23.60 8.43 15.73
C GLU A 113 22.99 9.79 16.02
N GLU A 114 23.79 10.84 15.83
CA GLU A 114 23.33 12.21 16.01
C GLU A 114 22.60 12.74 14.79
N ASP A 115 22.89 12.15 13.62
CA ASP A 115 22.33 12.59 12.34
C ASP A 115 21.05 11.85 11.98
N GLU A 116 20.15 12.57 11.32
CA GLU A 116 18.95 12.00 10.75
C GLU A 116 19.24 11.40 9.37
N VAL A 117 18.58 10.29 9.06
CA VAL A 117 18.71 9.60 7.78
C VAL A 117 17.37 9.66 7.06
N VAL A 118 17.39 9.95 5.76
CA VAL A 118 16.20 9.92 4.92
C VAL A 118 16.04 8.51 4.35
N VAL A 119 14.91 7.89 4.61
CA VAL A 119 14.60 6.53 4.16
C VAL A 119 13.46 6.59 3.16
N LYS A 120 13.64 5.94 2.01
CA LYS A 120 12.60 5.76 1.00
C LYS A 120 11.82 4.49 1.32
N ILE A 121 10.50 4.58 1.29
CA ILE A 121 9.60 3.46 1.56
C ILE A 121 8.88 3.09 0.26
N ASN A 122 8.93 1.82 -0.11
CA ASN A 122 8.25 1.28 -1.28
C ASN A 122 7.29 0.19 -0.86
N LEU A 123 6.15 0.12 -1.54
CA LEU A 123 5.21 -0.99 -1.43
C LEU A 123 5.39 -1.91 -2.63
N ILE A 124 5.64 -3.18 -2.38
CA ILE A 124 5.88 -4.19 -3.42
C ILE A 124 4.71 -5.17 -3.39
N PRO A 125 3.88 -5.24 -4.46
CA PRO A 125 2.76 -6.18 -4.49
C PRO A 125 3.23 -7.63 -4.37
N LEU A 126 2.55 -8.39 -3.51
CA LEU A 126 2.77 -9.82 -3.36
C LEU A 126 1.65 -10.57 -4.06
N GLU A 127 2.01 -11.54 -4.91
CA GLU A 127 1.03 -12.41 -5.53
C GLU A 127 0.58 -13.50 -4.55
N LYS A 128 -0.71 -13.72 -4.51
CA LYS A 128 -1.33 -14.83 -3.78
C LYS A 128 -2.30 -15.60 -4.62
#